data_20d310515a9d442ccb37bbc78cb6f31c
#
_entry.id   20d310515a9d442ccb37bbc78cb6f31c
#
_cell.length_a   1.000
_cell.length_b   1.000
_cell.length_c   1.000
_cell.angle_alpha   90.00
_cell.angle_beta   90.00
_cell.angle_gamma   90.00
#
_symmetry.space_group_name_H-M   'P 1'
#
loop_
_entity.id
_entity.type
_entity.pdbx_description
1 polymer ?
#
loop_
_entity_poly.entity_id
_entity_poly.type
_entity_poly.pdbx_seq_one_letter_code
_entity_poly.pdbx_strand_id
1 'polypeptide(L)'
;AEENQGPEETQVASAGASDYQAQKASQKEIRKLSRRIEQIENELETVEERLGKISIAMLETNDVVELSDLQKELDDLSVNQEALMEEWSDLSEQLES
;
A
#
# COMPACT_ATOMS: atom_id res chain seq x y z
N ALA A 1 -28.15 -9.10 -12.34
CA ALA A 1 -27.76 -8.57 -12.31
C ALA A 1 -27.25 -8.34 -12.19
N GLU A 2 -27.33 -8.24 -11.97
CA GLU A 2 -26.94 -7.67 -11.92
C GLU A 2 -26.69 -7.28 -11.69
N GLU A 3 -27.08 -7.29 -11.37
CA GLU A 3 -27.01 -6.61 -11.25
C GLU A 3 -27.05 -6.10 -11.16
N ASN A 4 -27.71 -6.10 -11.04
CA ASN A 4 -27.94 -5.27 -11.04
C ASN A 4 -28.04 -4.99 -10.76
N GLN A 5 -28.55 -4.85 -10.39
CA GLN A 5 -28.71 -4.17 -10.32
C GLN A 5 -28.83 -3.74 -10.46
N GLY A 6 -29.43 -3.72 -10.54
CA GLY A 6 -29.72 -2.89 -10.73
C GLY A 6 -29.93 -2.55 -11.08
N PRO A 7 -30.48 -2.33 -10.93
CA PRO A 7 -30.80 -1.60 -11.30
C PRO A 7 -30.77 -1.15 -11.52
N GLU A 8 -31.04 -0.92 -11.39
CA GLU A 8 -30.95 -0.41 -11.76
C GLU A 8 -30.88 -0.03 -12.39
N GLU A 9 -31.35 0.10 -12.50
CA GLU A 9 -31.25 0.58 -13.12
C GLU A 9 -31.49 1.12 -13.89
N THR A 10 -32.11 1.41 -14.26
CA THR A 10 -32.36 2.11 -14.80
C THR A 10 -32.33 2.68 -15.44
N GLN A 11 -32.63 3.19 -16.03
CA GLN A 11 -32.62 3.91 -16.60
C GLN A 11 -32.78 4.81 -17.22
N VAL A 12 -33.03 4.69 -17.12
CA VAL A 12 -33.31 5.83 -17.38
C VAL A 12 -32.46 6.72 -18.13
N ALA A 13 -32.53 7.76 -18.31
CA ALA A 13 -31.75 8.68 -19.02
C ALA A 13 -30.32 8.26 -19.20
N SER A 14 -29.75 8.45 -20.35
CA SER A 14 -28.39 8.03 -20.61
C SER A 14 -27.39 8.73 -19.70
N ALA A 15 -27.68 9.94 -19.25
CA ALA A 15 -26.81 10.65 -18.32
C ALA A 15 -26.72 9.90 -17.00
N GLY A 16 -27.82 9.38 -16.50
CA GLY A 16 -27.84 8.59 -15.29
C GLY A 16 -27.03 7.31 -15.42
N ALA A 17 -27.14 6.64 -16.56
CA ALA A 17 -26.37 5.41 -16.80
C ALA A 17 -24.88 5.71 -16.84
N SER A 18 -24.50 6.81 -17.44
CA SER A 18 -23.12 7.22 -17.54
C SER A 18 -22.54 7.51 -16.15
N ASP A 19 -23.29 8.22 -15.32
CA ASP A 19 -22.88 8.51 -13.94
C ASP A 19 -22.71 7.24 -13.12
N TYR A 20 -23.63 6.31 -13.30
CA TYR A 20 -23.57 5.04 -12.58
C TYR A 20 -22.29 4.28 -12.92
N GLN A 21 -21.94 4.21 -14.20
CA GLN A 21 -20.74 3.51 -14.63
C GLN A 21 -19.48 4.21 -14.12
N ALA A 22 -19.47 5.52 -14.10
CA ALA A 22 -18.34 6.28 -13.58
C ALA A 22 -18.16 6.01 -12.09
N GLN A 23 -19.26 6.00 -11.34
CA GLN A 23 -19.21 5.71 -9.91
C GLN A 23 -18.72 4.29 -9.64
N LYS A 24 -19.17 3.34 -10.43
CA LYS A 24 -18.75 1.95 -10.27
C LYS A 24 -17.26 1.81 -10.52
N ALA A 25 -16.74 2.46 -11.55
CA ALA A 25 -15.33 2.44 -11.86
C ALA A 25 -14.52 3.09 -10.74
N SER A 26 -15.01 4.20 -10.21
CA SER A 26 -14.35 4.89 -9.09
C SER A 26 -14.30 4.01 -7.85
N GLN A 27 -15.39 3.33 -7.53
CA GLN A 27 -15.44 2.45 -6.37
C GLN A 27 -14.46 1.29 -6.51
N LYS A 28 -14.35 0.75 -7.71
CA LYS A 28 -13.42 -0.32 -7.99
C LYS A 28 -11.99 0.17 -7.80
N GLU A 29 -11.71 1.37 -8.27
CA GLU A 29 -10.42 1.99 -8.14
C GLU A 29 -10.08 2.24 -6.67
N ILE A 30 -11.03 2.75 -5.91
CA ILE A 30 -10.88 3.00 -4.49
C ILE A 30 -10.55 1.71 -3.74
N ARG A 31 -11.22 0.62 -4.08
CA ARG A 31 -10.96 -0.67 -3.44
C ARG A 31 -9.54 -1.15 -3.74
N LYS A 32 -9.09 -0.99 -4.98
CA LYS A 32 -7.74 -1.36 -5.36
C LYS A 32 -6.71 -0.56 -4.58
N LEU A 33 -6.91 0.75 -4.52
CA LEU A 33 -6.01 1.63 -3.79
C LEU A 33 -5.98 1.29 -2.31
N SER A 34 -7.15 1.08 -1.72
CA SER A 34 -7.25 0.74 -0.31
C SER A 34 -6.55 -0.57 0.00
N ARG A 35 -6.72 -1.56 -0.87
CA ARG A 35 -6.08 -2.86 -0.68
C ARG A 35 -4.57 -2.74 -0.78
N ARG A 36 -4.09 -1.96 -1.74
CA ARG A 36 -2.65 -1.77 -1.88
C ARG A 36 -2.08 -1.02 -0.69
N ILE A 37 -2.78 0.00 -0.21
CA ILE A 37 -2.37 0.75 0.98
C ILE A 37 -2.25 -0.19 2.17
N GLU A 38 -3.22 -1.07 2.35
CA GLU A 38 -3.19 -2.04 3.44
C GLU A 38 -1.97 -2.96 3.33
N GLN A 39 -1.68 -3.43 2.12
CA GLN A 39 -0.50 -4.25 1.88
C GLN A 39 0.79 -3.51 2.25
N ILE A 40 0.87 -2.25 1.84
CA ILE A 40 2.02 -1.42 2.14
C ILE A 40 2.19 -1.23 3.65
N GLU A 41 1.10 -0.98 4.34
CA GLU A 41 1.13 -0.81 5.80
C GLU A 41 1.64 -2.07 6.48
N ASN A 42 1.20 -3.24 6.00
CA ASN A 42 1.68 -4.51 6.53
C ASN A 42 3.16 -4.73 6.25
N GLU A 43 3.60 -4.38 5.05
CA GLU A 43 5.01 -4.49 4.68
C GLU A 43 5.86 -3.54 5.49
N LEU A 44 5.37 -2.32 5.72
CA LEU A 44 6.09 -1.34 6.54
C LEU A 44 6.26 -1.86 7.97
N GLU A 45 5.22 -2.46 8.52
CA GLU A 45 5.28 -3.04 9.85
C GLU A 45 6.35 -4.12 9.93
N THR A 46 6.40 -4.99 8.92
CA THR A 46 7.39 -6.06 8.85
C THR A 46 8.81 -5.49 8.74
N VAL A 47 8.97 -4.45 7.91
CA VAL A 47 10.27 -3.80 7.74
C VAL A 47 10.73 -3.17 9.04
N GLU A 48 9.84 -2.46 9.74
CA GLU A 48 10.17 -1.83 11.01
C GLU A 48 10.58 -2.85 12.06
N GLU A 49 9.87 -3.96 12.10
CA GLU A 49 10.19 -5.05 13.01
C GLU A 49 11.60 -5.59 12.74
N ARG A 50 11.91 -5.80 11.46
CA ARG A 50 13.21 -6.30 11.05
C ARG A 50 14.31 -5.29 11.37
N LEU A 51 14.05 -4.01 11.11
CA LEU A 51 15.01 -2.94 11.42
C LEU A 51 15.34 -2.93 12.91
N GLY A 52 14.33 -3.11 13.76
CA GLY A 52 14.54 -3.20 15.20
C GLY A 52 15.44 -4.36 15.60
N LYS A 53 15.19 -5.53 15.00
CA LYS A 53 15.99 -6.72 15.28
C LYS A 53 17.43 -6.55 14.83
N ILE A 54 17.63 -5.94 13.67
CA ILE A 54 18.96 -5.68 13.15
C ILE A 54 19.71 -4.74 14.06
N SER A 55 19.05 -3.68 14.52
CA SER A 55 19.66 -2.71 15.42
C SER A 55 20.13 -3.38 16.71
N ILE A 56 19.30 -4.26 17.26
CA ILE A 56 19.67 -5.00 18.48
C ILE A 56 20.85 -5.93 18.20
N ALA A 57 20.81 -6.64 17.07
CA ALA A 57 21.88 -7.55 16.70
C ALA A 57 23.20 -6.83 16.54
N MET A 58 23.17 -5.62 15.97
CA MET A 58 24.37 -4.80 15.80
C MET A 58 24.98 -4.39 17.14
N LEU A 59 24.13 -4.17 18.14
CA LEU A 59 24.61 -3.83 19.47
C LEU A 59 25.23 -5.03 20.20
N GLU A 60 24.81 -6.22 19.84
CA GLU A 60 25.21 -7.43 20.54
C GLU A 60 26.42 -8.13 19.95
N THR A 61 26.75 -7.86 18.69
CA THR A 61 27.85 -8.53 18.02
C THR A 61 29.13 -7.70 18.04
N ASN A 62 30.27 -8.40 18.14
CA ASN A 62 31.59 -7.77 18.01
C ASN A 62 32.28 -8.20 16.73
N ASP A 63 31.61 -9.01 15.91
CA ASP A 63 32.15 -9.53 14.65
C ASP A 63 32.03 -8.48 13.56
N VAL A 64 33.17 -8.03 13.02
CA VAL A 64 33.21 -6.98 12.00
C VAL A 64 32.49 -7.42 10.74
N VAL A 65 32.63 -8.68 10.34
CA VAL A 65 31.96 -9.19 9.15
C VAL A 65 30.46 -9.19 9.36
N GLU A 66 30.01 -9.64 10.51
CA GLU A 66 28.58 -9.66 10.84
C GLU A 66 28.01 -8.25 10.89
N LEU A 67 28.75 -7.30 11.48
CA LEU A 67 28.34 -5.89 11.52
C LEU A 67 28.17 -5.34 10.12
N SER A 68 29.10 -5.68 9.21
CA SER A 68 29.04 -5.22 7.83
C SER A 68 27.82 -5.76 7.12
N ASP A 69 27.51 -7.05 7.32
CA ASP A 69 26.35 -7.67 6.73
C ASP A 69 25.05 -7.06 7.27
N LEU A 70 25.00 -6.83 8.57
CA LEU A 70 23.84 -6.22 9.22
C LEU A 70 23.62 -4.78 8.71
N GLN A 71 24.73 -4.04 8.54
CA GLN A 71 24.64 -2.67 8.03
C GLN A 71 24.09 -2.65 6.61
N LYS A 72 24.50 -3.61 5.78
CA LYS A 72 23.99 -3.73 4.42
C LYS A 72 22.48 -4.00 4.43
N GLU A 73 22.07 -4.93 5.28
CA GLU A 73 20.65 -5.26 5.38
C GLU A 73 19.85 -4.07 5.88
N LEU A 74 20.40 -3.34 6.83
CA LEU A 74 19.77 -2.12 7.36
C LEU A 74 19.57 -1.10 6.25
N ASP A 75 20.61 -0.88 5.44
CA ASP A 75 20.54 0.08 4.33
C ASP A 75 19.49 -0.33 3.30
N ASP A 76 19.47 -1.61 2.94
CA ASP A 76 18.50 -2.13 1.97
C ASP A 76 17.08 -1.97 2.49
N LEU A 77 16.84 -2.28 3.75
CA LEU A 77 15.53 -2.14 4.36
C LEU A 77 15.11 -0.68 4.46
N SER A 78 16.04 0.20 4.74
CA SER A 78 15.76 1.64 4.82
C SER A 78 15.31 2.18 3.47
N VAL A 79 15.97 1.76 2.39
CA VAL A 79 15.60 2.15 1.04
C VAL A 79 14.21 1.61 0.72
N ASN A 80 13.96 0.36 1.07
CA ASN A 80 12.65 -0.26 0.84
C ASN A 80 11.57 0.46 1.62
N GLN A 81 11.85 0.82 2.86
CA GLN A 81 10.91 1.56 3.70
C GLN A 81 10.54 2.89 3.07
N GLU A 82 11.54 3.62 2.58
CA GLU A 82 11.30 4.90 1.92
C GLU A 82 10.43 4.75 0.70
N ALA A 83 10.71 3.73 -0.11
CA ALA A 83 9.91 3.48 -1.32
C ALA A 83 8.47 3.14 -0.97
N LEU A 84 8.27 2.34 0.06
CA LEU A 84 6.93 1.98 0.52
C LEU A 84 6.18 3.19 1.05
N MET A 85 6.84 4.03 1.81
CA MET A 85 6.22 5.25 2.35
C MET A 85 5.84 6.22 1.25
N GLU A 86 6.67 6.32 0.23
CA GLU A 86 6.40 7.18 -0.92
C GLU A 86 5.17 6.67 -1.67
N GLU A 87 5.12 5.37 -1.92
CA GLU A 87 3.97 4.77 -2.59
C GLU A 87 2.71 4.94 -1.75
N TRP A 88 2.82 4.74 -0.44
CA TRP A 88 1.70 4.94 0.48
C TRP A 88 1.16 6.36 0.40
N SER A 89 2.06 7.32 0.38
CA SER A 89 1.69 8.73 0.30
C SER A 89 0.97 9.05 -1.00
N ASP A 90 1.50 8.55 -2.12
CA ASP A 90 0.90 8.76 -3.44
C ASP A 90 -0.51 8.15 -3.51
N LEU A 91 -0.65 6.94 -3.01
CA LEU A 91 -1.94 6.25 -3.05
C LEU A 91 -2.95 6.91 -2.13
N SER A 92 -2.50 7.37 -0.96
CA SER A 92 -3.38 8.09 -0.04
C SER A 92 -3.88 9.38 -0.66
N GLU A 93 -3.01 10.08 -1.38
CA GLU A 93 -3.39 11.29 -2.10
C GLU A 93 -4.47 11.00 -3.14
N GLN A 94 -4.29 9.89 -3.87
CA GLN A 94 -5.26 9.50 -4.88
C GLN A 94 -6.62 9.19 -4.26
N LEU A 95 -6.62 8.60 -3.07
CA LEU A 95 -7.87 8.30 -2.37
C LEU A 95 -8.60 9.57 -1.92
N GLU A 96 -7.84 10.60 -1.57
CA GLU A 96 -8.41 11.85 -1.09
C GLU A 96 -8.91 12.76 -2.21
N SER A 97 -8.46 12.51 -3.44
CA SER A 97 -8.86 13.35 -4.59
C SER A 97 -10.27 13.05 -5.10
#